data_cecc0f3a0ee8d6a2951e7ed12b684443
#
_entry.id   cecc0f3a0ee8d6a2951e7ed12b684443
#
_cell.length_a   1.000
_cell.length_b   1.000
_cell.length_c   1.000
_cell.angle_alpha   90.00
_cell.angle_beta   90.00
_cell.angle_gamma   90.00
#
_symmetry.space_group_name_H-M   'P 1'
#
loop_
_entity.id
_entity.type
_entity.pdbx_description
1 polymer ?
#
loop_
_entity_poly.entity_id
_entity_poly.type
_entity_poly.pdbx_seq_one_letter_code
_entity_poly.pdbx_strand_id
1 'polypeptide(L)'
;MNTKINSKDIIPIFFTIDDGYAPYLATALVSTIKNSSPDRRYRAVVLYQDLCEENRRRLGALATDNFAVDFIPMCRGLDAITDRMSNRLRCDYFTLTIYFRLFIPAMFPEYDRGIYIDSDIVLNSDIAELYDTDIGDALIGACADCSVSDVPELAGYMERAVGVDRHSYVNSGVLLMNLRLLREAELDRHFLSLLNSYHFDCIAPDQDYLNAMCYGRIHYLDERWDAMPNARKPPLDDAKLIHYNLFSKPW
;
A
#
# COMPACT_ATOMS: atom_id res chain seq x y z
N MET A 1 -10.16 -34.98 3.33
CA MET A 1 -8.82 -34.87 2.70
C MET A 1 -8.37 -33.43 2.89
N ASN A 2 -7.44 -33.18 3.81
CA ASN A 2 -6.83 -31.83 3.95
C ASN A 2 -5.77 -31.65 2.84
N THR A 3 -6.18 -31.17 1.69
CA THR A 3 -5.25 -30.68 0.69
C THR A 3 -4.54 -29.48 1.33
N LYS A 4 -3.24 -29.58 1.61
CA LYS A 4 -2.41 -28.45 1.98
C LYS A 4 -2.54 -27.42 0.84
N ILE A 5 -3.22 -26.33 1.12
CA ILE A 5 -3.35 -25.20 0.18
C ILE A 5 -1.92 -24.67 -0.02
N ASN A 6 -1.46 -24.65 -1.27
CA ASN A 6 -0.16 -24.10 -1.60
C ASN A 6 -0.24 -22.58 -1.47
N SER A 7 0.72 -21.94 -0.82
CA SER A 7 0.78 -20.47 -0.72
C SER A 7 0.78 -19.77 -2.08
N LYS A 8 1.20 -20.46 -3.14
CA LYS A 8 1.20 -19.98 -4.52
C LYS A 8 -0.22 -19.82 -5.12
N ASP A 9 -1.23 -20.48 -4.52
CA ASP A 9 -2.62 -20.42 -4.98
C ASP A 9 -3.42 -19.30 -4.28
N ILE A 10 -2.78 -18.60 -3.33
CA ILE A 10 -3.40 -17.55 -2.53
C ILE A 10 -2.92 -16.19 -3.02
N ILE A 11 -3.84 -15.25 -3.20
CA ILE A 11 -3.56 -13.84 -3.47
C ILE A 11 -3.44 -13.11 -2.12
N PRO A 12 -2.22 -12.76 -1.67
CA PRO A 12 -2.05 -12.00 -0.45
C PRO A 12 -2.29 -10.52 -0.72
N ILE A 13 -3.15 -9.92 0.10
CA ILE A 13 -3.50 -8.50 0.06
C ILE A 13 -3.14 -7.91 1.43
N PHE A 14 -2.23 -6.96 1.45
CA PHE A 14 -1.72 -6.36 2.67
C PHE A 14 -2.37 -5.00 2.91
N PHE A 15 -2.74 -4.76 4.15
CA PHE A 15 -3.26 -3.49 4.66
C PHE A 15 -2.45 -3.07 5.88
N THR A 16 -2.37 -1.77 6.13
CA THR A 16 -1.82 -1.22 7.36
C THR A 16 -2.80 -0.25 7.98
N ILE A 17 -3.12 -0.43 9.26
CA ILE A 17 -4.10 0.42 9.96
C ILE A 17 -3.71 0.67 11.42
N ASP A 18 -4.32 1.70 11.97
CA ASP A 18 -4.58 1.89 13.39
C ASP A 18 -6.08 1.72 13.70
N ASP A 19 -6.47 1.85 14.96
CA ASP A 19 -7.86 1.62 15.39
C ASP A 19 -8.84 2.63 14.77
N GLY A 20 -8.38 3.87 14.52
CA GLY A 20 -9.20 4.92 13.91
C GLY A 20 -9.59 4.61 12.46
N TYR A 21 -8.78 3.83 11.76
CA TYR A 21 -9.01 3.44 10.36
C TYR A 21 -9.82 2.15 10.19
N ALA A 22 -10.20 1.48 11.29
CA ALA A 22 -10.98 0.23 11.21
C ALA A 22 -12.29 0.34 10.41
N PRO A 23 -13.11 1.44 10.50
CA PRO A 23 -14.33 1.58 9.68
C PRO A 23 -14.03 1.67 8.18
N TYR A 24 -12.93 2.31 7.80
CA TYR A 24 -12.53 2.47 6.39
C TYR A 24 -12.03 1.15 5.84
N LEU A 25 -11.19 0.42 6.59
CA LEU A 25 -10.79 -0.92 6.22
C LEU A 25 -11.99 -1.86 6.07
N ALA A 26 -13.04 -1.72 6.89
CA ALA A 26 -14.26 -2.52 6.71
C ALA A 26 -14.89 -2.28 5.33
N THR A 27 -14.94 -1.03 4.87
CA THR A 27 -15.44 -0.68 3.54
C THR A 27 -14.54 -1.26 2.43
N ALA A 28 -13.22 -1.13 2.58
CA ALA A 28 -12.25 -1.70 1.66
C ALA A 28 -12.41 -3.22 1.55
N LEU A 29 -12.47 -3.94 2.68
CA LEU A 29 -12.66 -5.39 2.72
C LEU A 29 -13.99 -5.80 2.08
N VAL A 30 -15.11 -5.14 2.42
CA VAL A 30 -16.43 -5.47 1.86
C VAL A 30 -16.43 -5.26 0.35
N SER A 31 -15.86 -4.17 -0.16
CA SER A 31 -15.78 -3.94 -1.61
C SER A 31 -14.89 -4.97 -2.31
N THR A 32 -13.75 -5.33 -1.69
CA THR A 32 -12.86 -6.38 -2.22
C THR A 32 -13.56 -7.74 -2.28
N ILE A 33 -14.20 -8.15 -1.18
CA ILE A 33 -14.91 -9.43 -1.08
C ILE A 33 -16.06 -9.52 -2.10
N LYS A 34 -16.82 -8.43 -2.27
CA LYS A 34 -17.94 -8.39 -3.23
C LYS A 34 -17.51 -8.59 -4.68
N ASN A 35 -16.32 -8.15 -5.03
CA ASN A 35 -15.76 -8.22 -6.37
C ASN A 35 -14.80 -9.42 -6.56
N SER A 36 -14.54 -10.20 -5.52
CA SER A 36 -13.66 -11.37 -5.58
C SER A 36 -14.30 -12.53 -6.34
N SER A 37 -13.53 -13.16 -7.23
CA SER A 37 -13.95 -14.39 -7.93
C SER A 37 -14.11 -15.56 -6.95
N PRO A 38 -15.18 -16.36 -7.05
CA PRO A 38 -15.33 -17.55 -6.24
C PRO A 38 -14.28 -18.64 -6.56
N ASP A 39 -13.65 -18.58 -7.73
CA ASP A 39 -12.65 -19.54 -8.20
C ASP A 39 -11.23 -19.23 -7.72
N ARG A 40 -11.03 -18.10 -7.06
CA ARG A 40 -9.74 -17.66 -6.52
C ARG A 40 -9.77 -17.63 -4.99
N ARG A 41 -8.59 -17.68 -4.38
CA ARG A 41 -8.44 -17.59 -2.94
C ARG A 41 -7.66 -16.34 -2.57
N TYR A 42 -8.19 -15.63 -1.60
CA TYR A 42 -7.64 -14.35 -1.15
C TYR A 42 -7.30 -14.41 0.33
N ARG A 43 -6.29 -13.67 0.71
CA ARG A 43 -5.89 -13.51 2.11
C ARG A 43 -5.59 -12.04 2.39
N ALA A 44 -6.48 -11.35 3.07
CA ALA A 44 -6.20 -10.03 3.62
C ALA A 44 -5.32 -10.19 4.87
N VAL A 45 -4.17 -9.55 4.85
CA VAL A 45 -3.22 -9.50 5.97
C VAL A 45 -3.20 -8.06 6.49
N VAL A 46 -3.78 -7.85 7.66
CA VAL A 46 -3.91 -6.54 8.29
C VAL A 46 -2.76 -6.37 9.29
N LEU A 47 -1.80 -5.52 8.92
CA LEU A 47 -0.70 -5.12 9.80
C LEU A 47 -1.18 -3.95 10.68
N TYR A 48 -1.01 -4.05 11.99
CA TYR A 48 -1.51 -3.01 12.88
C TYR A 48 -0.55 -2.75 14.07
N GLN A 49 -0.59 -1.54 14.59
CA GLN A 49 0.09 -1.18 15.83
C GLN A 49 -0.88 -1.24 17.02
N ASP A 50 -1.96 -0.46 16.93
CA ASP A 50 -3.01 -0.39 17.92
C ASP A 50 -4.35 -0.67 17.24
N LEU A 51 -4.92 -1.84 17.45
CA LEU A 51 -6.23 -2.25 16.94
C LEU A 51 -6.94 -3.02 18.04
N CYS A 52 -8.03 -2.48 18.54
CA CYS A 52 -8.77 -3.08 19.65
C CYS A 52 -9.41 -4.43 19.26
N GLU A 53 -9.65 -5.26 20.24
CA GLU A 53 -10.18 -6.62 20.03
C GLU A 53 -11.56 -6.59 19.35
N GLU A 54 -12.40 -5.63 19.70
CA GLU A 54 -13.74 -5.51 19.10
C GLU A 54 -13.65 -5.20 17.60
N ASN A 55 -12.77 -4.30 17.16
CA ASN A 55 -12.57 -4.00 15.77
C ASN A 55 -11.96 -5.21 15.02
N ARG A 56 -10.99 -5.93 15.62
CA ARG A 56 -10.46 -7.17 15.04
C ARG A 56 -11.55 -8.22 14.85
N ARG A 57 -12.43 -8.38 15.86
CA ARG A 57 -13.55 -9.33 15.80
C ARG A 57 -14.53 -8.96 14.68
N ARG A 58 -14.89 -7.67 14.56
CA ARG A 58 -15.81 -7.19 13.53
C ARG A 58 -15.25 -7.35 12.14
N LEU A 59 -14.01 -6.94 11.91
CA LEU A 59 -13.33 -7.08 10.63
C LEU A 59 -13.12 -8.56 10.27
N GLY A 60 -12.70 -9.39 11.22
CA GLY A 60 -12.52 -10.84 11.01
C GLY A 60 -13.82 -11.55 10.66
N ALA A 61 -14.97 -11.07 11.13
CA ALA A 61 -16.28 -11.61 10.78
C ALA A 61 -16.69 -11.38 9.32
N LEU A 62 -15.96 -10.56 8.56
CA LEU A 62 -16.16 -10.36 7.12
C LEU A 62 -15.59 -11.51 6.28
N ALA A 63 -14.73 -12.38 6.85
CA ALA A 63 -14.13 -13.48 6.13
C ALA A 63 -15.19 -14.41 5.51
N THR A 64 -14.85 -15.00 4.36
CA THR A 64 -15.69 -15.95 3.63
C THR A 64 -14.88 -17.23 3.33
N ASP A 65 -15.50 -18.22 2.69
CA ASP A 65 -14.84 -19.50 2.38
C ASP A 65 -13.61 -19.36 1.48
N ASN A 66 -13.58 -18.32 0.63
CA ASN A 66 -12.50 -18.05 -0.30
C ASN A 66 -11.69 -16.79 0.04
N PHE A 67 -12.07 -16.05 1.09
CA PHE A 67 -11.42 -14.81 1.50
C PHE A 67 -11.13 -14.80 3.01
N ALA A 68 -9.87 -15.05 3.38
CA ALA A 68 -9.41 -15.00 4.77
C ALA A 68 -9.04 -13.56 5.19
N VAL A 69 -9.20 -13.26 6.49
CA VAL A 69 -8.78 -11.97 7.08
C VAL A 69 -7.94 -12.28 8.32
N ASP A 70 -6.66 -11.95 8.27
CA ASP A 70 -5.68 -12.18 9.32
C ASP A 70 -5.14 -10.87 9.88
N PHE A 71 -4.84 -10.85 11.19
CA PHE A 71 -4.33 -9.69 11.89
C PHE A 71 -2.95 -9.96 12.46
N ILE A 72 -1.97 -9.12 12.11
CA ILE A 72 -0.59 -9.28 12.54
C ILE A 72 -0.12 -8.00 13.23
N PRO A 73 0.17 -8.06 14.54
CA PRO A 73 0.68 -6.90 15.27
C PRO A 73 2.11 -6.60 14.83
N MET A 74 2.38 -5.32 14.58
CA MET A 74 3.71 -4.81 14.24
C MET A 74 4.47 -4.43 15.52
N CYS A 75 5.26 -5.39 16.03
CA CYS A 75 6.09 -5.19 17.21
C CYS A 75 7.58 -5.01 16.88
N ARG A 76 7.99 -5.27 15.63
CA ARG A 76 9.42 -5.27 15.23
C ARG A 76 9.70 -4.16 14.21
N GLY A 77 10.88 -3.56 14.31
CA GLY A 77 11.36 -2.53 13.38
C GLY A 77 10.95 -1.11 13.76
N LEU A 78 9.96 -0.92 14.63
CA LEU A 78 9.52 0.41 15.07
C LEU A 78 10.57 1.14 15.91
N ASP A 79 11.37 0.41 16.69
CA ASP A 79 12.45 0.99 17.52
C ASP A 79 13.55 1.65 16.67
N ALA A 80 13.69 1.23 15.40
CA ALA A 80 14.62 1.80 14.45
C ALA A 80 14.09 3.08 13.77
N ILE A 81 12.76 3.26 13.77
CA ILE A 81 12.09 4.45 13.23
C ILE A 81 11.96 5.44 14.38
N THR A 82 12.97 6.30 14.55
CA THR A 82 12.91 7.33 15.60
C THR A 82 11.78 8.32 15.30
N ASP A 83 11.04 8.70 16.35
CA ASP A 83 9.99 9.74 16.31
C ASP A 83 10.64 11.12 16.07
N ARG A 84 11.03 11.39 14.82
CA ARG A 84 11.61 12.68 14.42
C ARG A 84 10.54 13.55 13.79
N MET A 85 10.58 14.83 14.09
CA MET A 85 9.65 15.82 13.50
C MET A 85 9.70 15.82 11.97
N SER A 86 10.83 15.48 11.35
CA SER A 86 11.02 15.35 9.91
C SER A 86 10.23 14.19 9.29
N ASN A 87 9.82 13.20 10.09
CA ASN A 87 9.03 12.06 9.62
C ASN A 87 7.52 12.30 9.76
N ARG A 88 7.10 13.50 10.15
CA ARG A 88 5.68 13.87 10.23
C ARG A 88 5.19 14.34 8.87
N LEU A 89 4.01 13.84 8.47
CA LEU A 89 3.26 14.43 7.37
C LEU A 89 3.01 15.91 7.66
N ARG A 90 3.14 16.79 6.65
CA ARG A 90 2.83 18.23 6.78
C ARG A 90 1.41 18.54 7.26
N CYS A 91 0.57 17.52 7.40
CA CYS A 91 -0.85 17.60 7.75
C CYS A 91 -1.17 17.10 9.15
N ASP A 92 -0.21 17.05 10.07
CA ASP A 92 -0.34 16.59 11.46
C ASP A 92 -0.82 15.13 11.64
N TYR A 93 -0.90 14.35 10.56
CA TYR A 93 -1.14 12.91 10.63
C TYR A 93 0.18 12.18 10.88
N PHE A 94 0.40 11.78 12.12
CA PHE A 94 1.52 10.94 12.48
C PHE A 94 1.01 9.55 12.86
N THR A 95 1.30 8.58 11.99
CA THR A 95 1.18 7.17 12.35
C THR A 95 2.36 6.40 11.76
N LEU A 96 3.03 5.60 12.59
CA LEU A 96 4.11 4.72 12.14
C LEU A 96 3.60 3.64 11.16
N THR A 97 2.28 3.42 11.12
CA THR A 97 1.67 2.42 10.26
C THR A 97 1.95 2.64 8.78
N ILE A 98 2.17 3.88 8.34
CA ILE A 98 2.51 4.20 6.95
C ILE A 98 3.79 3.50 6.46
N TYR A 99 4.77 3.29 7.35
CA TYR A 99 6.03 2.64 7.01
C TYR A 99 5.94 1.11 6.96
N PHE A 100 4.89 0.50 7.50
CA PHE A 100 4.80 -0.96 7.60
C PHE A 100 4.84 -1.64 6.23
N ARG A 101 4.33 -0.99 5.17
CA ARG A 101 4.40 -1.50 3.80
C ARG A 101 5.82 -1.81 3.33
N LEU A 102 6.82 -1.08 3.83
CA LEU A 102 8.22 -1.26 3.45
C LEU A 102 8.88 -2.51 4.07
N PHE A 103 8.26 -3.09 5.11
CA PHE A 103 8.73 -4.31 5.77
C PHE A 103 8.03 -5.58 5.29
N ILE A 104 6.94 -5.47 4.53
CA ILE A 104 6.16 -6.62 4.02
C ILE A 104 7.05 -7.65 3.32
N PRO A 105 7.98 -7.28 2.43
CA PRO A 105 8.82 -8.25 1.73
C PRO A 105 9.63 -9.15 2.67
N ALA A 106 10.19 -8.59 3.74
CA ALA A 106 10.98 -9.33 4.74
C ALA A 106 10.12 -10.15 5.69
N MET A 107 8.88 -9.70 5.98
CA MET A 107 7.98 -10.36 6.92
C MET A 107 7.29 -11.59 6.34
N PHE A 108 7.08 -11.64 5.02
CA PHE A 108 6.30 -12.70 4.34
C PHE A 108 7.14 -13.41 3.27
N PRO A 109 8.18 -14.16 3.68
CA PRO A 109 9.07 -14.85 2.74
C PRO A 109 8.39 -15.98 1.95
N GLU A 110 7.22 -16.44 2.41
CA GLU A 110 6.42 -17.47 1.74
C GLU A 110 5.73 -16.99 0.46
N TYR A 111 5.65 -15.66 0.23
CA TYR A 111 5.08 -15.08 -0.99
C TYR A 111 6.16 -14.48 -1.89
N ASP A 112 6.09 -14.79 -3.18
CA ASP A 112 6.94 -14.17 -4.21
C ASP A 112 6.34 -12.86 -4.73
N ARG A 113 5.01 -12.70 -4.62
CA ARG A 113 4.23 -11.56 -5.07
C ARG A 113 3.11 -11.26 -4.09
N GLY A 114 2.70 -10.00 -3.99
CA GLY A 114 1.57 -9.57 -3.18
C GLY A 114 1.04 -8.21 -3.61
N ILE A 115 -0.13 -7.85 -3.12
CA ILE A 115 -0.72 -6.53 -3.32
C ILE A 115 -0.74 -5.82 -1.99
N TYR A 116 -0.31 -4.57 -1.96
CA TYR A 116 -0.57 -3.64 -0.87
C TYR A 116 -1.64 -2.64 -1.30
N ILE A 117 -2.62 -2.39 -0.45
CA ILE A 117 -3.61 -1.33 -0.65
C ILE A 117 -3.89 -0.59 0.66
N ASP A 118 -4.03 0.73 0.55
CA ASP A 118 -4.49 1.57 1.66
C ASP A 118 -5.94 1.24 2.02
N SER A 119 -6.37 1.60 3.22
CA SER A 119 -7.70 1.25 3.72
C SER A 119 -8.81 2.22 3.32
N ASP A 120 -8.46 3.37 2.75
CA ASP A 120 -9.40 4.40 2.27
C ASP A 120 -9.73 4.24 0.77
N ILE A 121 -10.02 3.00 0.39
CA ILE A 121 -10.30 2.59 -1.00
C ILE A 121 -11.67 1.93 -1.15
N VAL A 122 -12.16 1.93 -2.39
CA VAL A 122 -13.30 1.11 -2.82
C VAL A 122 -12.92 0.39 -4.12
N LEU A 123 -13.04 -0.94 -4.13
CA LEU A 123 -12.86 -1.76 -5.33
C LEU A 123 -14.17 -1.91 -6.09
N ASN A 124 -14.06 -1.84 -7.43
CA ASN A 124 -15.15 -2.07 -8.39
C ASN A 124 -14.86 -3.27 -9.32
N SER A 125 -13.66 -3.86 -9.23
CA SER A 125 -13.23 -5.02 -10.02
C SER A 125 -12.56 -6.06 -9.14
N ASP A 126 -12.37 -7.27 -9.66
CA ASP A 126 -11.62 -8.30 -8.94
C ASP A 126 -10.14 -7.91 -8.84
N ILE A 127 -9.62 -7.86 -7.63
CA ILE A 127 -8.22 -7.56 -7.34
C ILE A 127 -7.26 -8.60 -7.95
N ALA A 128 -7.76 -9.79 -8.29
CA ALA A 128 -6.99 -10.81 -8.99
C ALA A 128 -6.49 -10.31 -10.35
N GLU A 129 -7.22 -9.44 -11.03
CA GLU A 129 -6.78 -8.84 -12.31
C GLU A 129 -5.51 -8.00 -12.13
N LEU A 130 -5.42 -7.25 -11.01
CA LEU A 130 -4.20 -6.53 -10.65
C LEU A 130 -3.07 -7.51 -10.30
N TYR A 131 -3.37 -8.54 -9.50
CA TYR A 131 -2.39 -9.53 -9.09
C TYR A 131 -1.77 -10.27 -10.29
N ASP A 132 -2.55 -10.56 -11.31
CA ASP A 132 -2.12 -11.31 -12.50
C ASP A 132 -1.39 -10.41 -13.53
N THR A 133 -1.32 -9.08 -13.31
CA THR A 133 -0.57 -8.17 -14.19
C THR A 133 0.91 -8.55 -14.22
N ASP A 134 1.46 -8.77 -15.40
CA ASP A 134 2.90 -9.04 -15.54
C ASP A 134 3.70 -7.73 -15.38
N ILE A 135 4.51 -7.65 -14.36
CA ILE A 135 5.41 -6.52 -14.11
C ILE A 135 6.89 -6.85 -14.39
N GLY A 136 7.16 -8.02 -14.98
CA GLY A 136 8.50 -8.45 -15.34
C GLY A 136 9.50 -8.36 -14.18
N ASP A 137 10.64 -7.70 -14.42
CA ASP A 137 11.72 -7.49 -13.44
C ASP A 137 11.55 -6.20 -12.61
N ALA A 138 10.38 -5.53 -12.69
CA ALA A 138 10.11 -4.40 -11.83
C ALA A 138 10.00 -4.82 -10.36
N LEU A 139 10.39 -3.92 -9.46
CA LEU A 139 10.24 -4.10 -8.02
C LEU A 139 8.78 -3.98 -7.60
N ILE A 140 8.09 -3.00 -8.18
CA ILE A 140 6.68 -2.71 -7.93
C ILE A 140 5.96 -2.34 -9.22
N GLY A 141 4.64 -2.60 -9.26
CA GLY A 141 3.69 -1.95 -10.13
C GLY A 141 2.92 -0.90 -9.33
N ALA A 142 2.79 0.32 -9.84
CA ALA A 142 2.08 1.42 -9.18
C ALA A 142 1.58 2.45 -10.20
N CYS A 143 0.61 3.28 -9.82
CA CYS A 143 0.11 4.38 -10.66
C CYS A 143 0.87 5.68 -10.36
N ALA A 144 1.04 6.53 -11.38
CA ALA A 144 1.63 7.85 -11.21
C ALA A 144 0.75 8.72 -10.28
N ASP A 145 1.37 9.43 -9.34
CA ASP A 145 0.66 10.35 -8.44
C ASP A 145 0.48 11.73 -9.08
N CYS A 146 -0.55 11.84 -9.91
CA CYS A 146 -0.90 13.12 -10.54
C CYS A 146 -1.37 14.19 -9.54
N SER A 147 -1.74 13.82 -8.31
CA SER A 147 -2.21 14.79 -7.30
C SER A 147 -1.07 15.68 -6.78
N VAL A 148 0.14 15.18 -6.88
CA VAL A 148 1.38 15.85 -6.41
C VAL A 148 2.17 16.45 -7.57
N SER A 149 2.26 15.76 -8.71
CA SER A 149 3.05 16.19 -9.88
C SER A 149 2.55 17.50 -10.50
N ASP A 150 1.25 17.76 -10.39
CA ASP A 150 0.60 18.97 -10.94
C ASP A 150 0.80 20.22 -10.06
N VAL A 151 1.46 20.09 -8.89
CA VAL A 151 1.75 21.20 -7.97
C VAL A 151 3.21 21.62 -8.14
N PRO A 152 3.51 22.82 -8.69
CA PRO A 152 4.89 23.21 -9.04
C PRO A 152 5.89 23.16 -7.87
N GLU A 153 5.44 23.54 -6.67
CA GLU A 153 6.27 23.53 -5.46
C GLU A 153 6.69 22.11 -5.08
N LEU A 154 5.76 21.16 -5.21
CA LEU A 154 5.98 19.74 -4.90
C LEU A 154 6.84 19.07 -5.98
N ALA A 155 6.65 19.42 -7.24
CA ALA A 155 7.47 18.92 -8.33
C ALA A 155 8.96 19.23 -8.12
N GLY A 156 9.28 20.46 -7.73
CA GLY A 156 10.67 20.85 -7.41
C GLY A 156 11.26 20.09 -6.22
N TYR A 157 10.45 19.69 -5.26
CA TYR A 157 10.87 18.82 -4.15
C TYR A 157 11.19 17.39 -4.64
N MET A 158 10.30 16.79 -5.43
CA MET A 158 10.49 15.44 -5.97
C MET A 158 11.81 15.32 -6.74
N GLU A 159 12.09 16.29 -7.61
CA GLU A 159 13.28 16.28 -8.46
C GLU A 159 14.57 16.52 -7.66
N ARG A 160 14.56 17.42 -6.66
CA ARG A 160 15.76 17.84 -5.96
C ARG A 160 16.03 17.08 -4.65
N ALA A 161 14.98 16.68 -3.94
CA ALA A 161 15.10 16.01 -2.65
C ALA A 161 14.92 14.49 -2.76
N VAL A 162 13.87 14.02 -3.46
CA VAL A 162 13.63 12.60 -3.65
C VAL A 162 14.48 12.02 -4.79
N GLY A 163 14.87 12.84 -5.78
CA GLY A 163 15.69 12.44 -6.92
C GLY A 163 14.90 11.73 -8.02
N VAL A 164 13.59 11.96 -8.08
CA VAL A 164 12.67 11.32 -9.04
C VAL A 164 12.02 12.38 -9.91
N ASP A 165 11.95 12.14 -11.23
CA ASP A 165 11.18 12.97 -12.14
C ASP A 165 9.71 13.01 -11.71
N ARG A 166 9.10 14.21 -11.73
CA ARG A 166 7.72 14.44 -11.27
C ARG A 166 6.68 13.54 -11.93
N HIS A 167 6.88 13.23 -13.22
CA HIS A 167 5.95 12.38 -13.99
C HIS A 167 6.19 10.90 -13.76
N SER A 168 7.29 10.57 -13.08
CA SER A 168 7.69 9.21 -12.70
C SER A 168 7.41 8.91 -11.23
N TYR A 169 6.93 9.89 -10.47
CA TYR A 169 6.60 9.73 -9.06
C TYR A 169 5.26 9.01 -8.91
N VAL A 170 5.25 7.89 -8.18
CA VAL A 170 4.08 7.03 -8.02
C VAL A 170 3.44 7.16 -6.65
N ASN A 171 2.13 6.90 -6.60
CA ASN A 171 1.39 6.78 -5.35
C ASN A 171 1.75 5.45 -4.64
N SER A 172 1.85 5.48 -3.32
CA SER A 172 2.20 4.30 -2.50
C SER A 172 0.99 3.54 -1.97
N GLY A 173 -0.23 4.04 -2.20
CA GLY A 173 -1.46 3.46 -1.63
C GLY A 173 -1.99 2.24 -2.38
N VAL A 174 -1.55 2.00 -3.62
CA VAL A 174 -1.86 0.78 -4.39
C VAL A 174 -0.60 0.26 -5.05
N LEU A 175 -0.12 -0.88 -4.58
CA LEU A 175 1.14 -1.49 -5.04
C LEU A 175 0.95 -2.96 -5.41
N LEU A 176 1.35 -3.33 -6.60
CA LEU A 176 1.64 -4.71 -6.95
C LEU A 176 3.13 -4.97 -6.65
N MET A 177 3.43 -5.76 -5.65
CA MET A 177 4.78 -5.93 -5.11
C MET A 177 5.43 -7.23 -5.62
N ASN A 178 6.60 -7.15 -6.23
CA ASN A 178 7.47 -8.30 -6.45
C ASN A 178 8.25 -8.57 -5.16
N LEU A 179 7.61 -9.28 -4.23
CA LEU A 179 8.14 -9.50 -2.88
C LEU A 179 9.50 -10.21 -2.90
N ARG A 180 9.73 -11.10 -3.87
CA ARG A 180 11.02 -11.77 -4.03
C ARG A 180 12.13 -10.79 -4.39
N LEU A 181 11.94 -9.96 -5.42
CA LEU A 181 12.94 -8.98 -5.83
C LEU A 181 13.14 -7.86 -4.81
N LEU A 182 12.09 -7.48 -4.09
CA LEU A 182 12.18 -6.50 -2.99
C LEU A 182 13.01 -7.04 -1.82
N ARG A 183 12.90 -8.35 -1.50
CA ARG A 183 13.77 -9.01 -0.51
C ARG A 183 15.21 -9.08 -0.99
N GLU A 184 15.44 -9.47 -2.24
CA GLU A 184 16.78 -9.51 -2.84
C GLU A 184 17.44 -8.12 -2.84
N ALA A 185 16.65 -7.05 -2.98
CA ALA A 185 17.11 -5.66 -2.88
C ALA A 185 17.20 -5.15 -1.43
N GLU A 186 16.91 -5.99 -0.41
CA GLU A 186 16.92 -5.63 1.02
C GLU A 186 16.17 -4.31 1.31
N LEU A 187 14.94 -4.17 0.78
CA LEU A 187 14.15 -2.93 0.81
C LEU A 187 14.06 -2.31 2.21
N ASP A 188 13.78 -3.11 3.23
CA ASP A 188 13.66 -2.71 4.62
C ASP A 188 14.96 -2.13 5.18
N ARG A 189 16.10 -2.76 4.89
CA ARG A 189 17.43 -2.28 5.31
C ARG A 189 17.83 -1.02 4.56
N HIS A 190 17.53 -0.96 3.25
CA HIS A 190 17.78 0.22 2.44
C HIS A 190 16.96 1.40 2.96
N PHE A 191 15.68 1.20 3.26
CA PHE A 191 14.82 2.21 3.89
C PHE A 191 15.42 2.73 5.20
N LEU A 192 15.77 1.83 6.12
CA LEU A 192 16.38 2.23 7.41
C LEU A 192 17.71 2.97 7.24
N SER A 193 18.51 2.58 6.26
CA SER A 193 19.76 3.28 5.92
C SER A 193 19.50 4.71 5.44
N LEU A 194 18.53 4.88 4.53
CA LEU A 194 18.14 6.20 4.03
C LEU A 194 17.54 7.06 5.15
N LEU A 195 16.67 6.50 5.97
CA LEU A 195 16.04 7.18 7.10
C LEU A 195 17.08 7.71 8.10
N ASN A 196 18.15 6.95 8.34
CA ASN A 196 19.22 7.35 9.25
C ASN A 196 20.22 8.34 8.64
N SER A 197 20.47 8.26 7.33
CA SER A 197 21.48 9.06 6.64
C SER A 197 20.93 10.35 6.04
N TYR A 198 19.69 10.30 5.56
CA TYR A 198 19.01 11.41 4.89
C TYR A 198 17.72 11.72 5.64
N HIS A 199 17.63 12.92 6.16
CA HIS A 199 16.39 13.43 6.75
C HIS A 199 15.63 14.18 5.66
N PHE A 200 14.86 13.47 4.85
CA PHE A 200 13.95 14.13 3.91
C PHE A 200 12.97 15.03 4.69
N ASP A 201 12.79 16.25 4.24
CA ASP A 201 11.65 17.08 4.65
C ASP A 201 10.41 16.54 3.90
N CYS A 202 9.98 15.34 4.31
CA CYS A 202 9.04 14.51 3.59
C CYS A 202 7.68 15.16 3.45
N ILE A 203 7.13 15.08 2.22
CA ILE A 203 5.73 15.45 1.94
C ILE A 203 4.83 14.26 2.20
N ALA A 204 5.24 13.09 1.74
CA ALA A 204 4.60 11.80 1.97
C ALA A 204 5.70 10.78 2.35
N PRO A 205 6.01 10.62 3.64
CA PRO A 205 7.27 10.01 4.08
C PRO A 205 7.54 8.62 3.52
N ASP A 206 6.59 7.68 3.60
CA ASP A 206 6.74 6.32 3.06
C ASP A 206 6.79 6.30 1.53
N GLN A 207 5.99 7.16 0.88
CA GLN A 207 5.93 7.29 -0.57
C GLN A 207 7.22 7.87 -1.15
N ASP A 208 7.82 8.87 -0.49
CA ASP A 208 9.09 9.47 -0.91
C ASP A 208 10.22 8.43 -0.89
N TYR A 209 10.34 7.65 0.21
CA TYR A 209 11.34 6.59 0.30
C TYR A 209 11.08 5.48 -0.73
N LEU A 210 9.83 5.05 -0.92
CA LEU A 210 9.48 4.04 -1.90
C LEU A 210 9.89 4.47 -3.31
N ASN A 211 9.54 5.72 -3.69
CA ASN A 211 9.91 6.28 -4.97
C ASN A 211 11.44 6.35 -5.15
N ALA A 212 12.18 6.86 -4.17
CA ALA A 212 13.64 6.93 -4.24
C ALA A 212 14.29 5.54 -4.39
N MET A 213 13.80 4.53 -3.66
CA MET A 213 14.37 3.18 -3.68
C MET A 213 14.00 2.35 -4.91
N CYS A 214 12.82 2.61 -5.50
CA CYS A 214 12.30 1.83 -6.63
C CYS A 214 12.47 2.54 -7.98
N TYR A 215 12.96 3.78 -8.01
CA TYR A 215 13.12 4.55 -9.25
C TYR A 215 13.86 3.77 -10.33
N GLY A 216 13.36 3.81 -11.56
CA GLY A 216 13.89 3.04 -12.69
C GLY A 216 13.52 1.55 -12.70
N ARG A 217 12.82 1.04 -11.66
CA ARG A 217 12.33 -0.33 -11.54
C ARG A 217 10.86 -0.40 -11.15
N ILE A 218 10.07 0.54 -11.67
CA ILE A 218 8.62 0.64 -11.47
C ILE A 218 7.91 0.29 -12.78
N HIS A 219 6.93 -0.59 -12.70
CA HIS A 219 5.97 -0.83 -13.78
C HIS A 219 4.78 0.11 -13.56
N TYR A 220 4.50 0.99 -14.54
CA TYR A 220 3.37 1.91 -14.42
C TYR A 220 2.07 1.20 -14.76
N LEU A 221 1.20 1.09 -13.77
CA LEU A 221 -0.13 0.48 -13.89
C LEU A 221 -1.10 1.43 -14.59
N ASP A 222 -2.18 0.85 -15.14
CA ASP A 222 -3.32 1.58 -15.65
C ASP A 222 -3.94 2.43 -14.50
N GLU A 223 -4.20 3.71 -14.75
CA GLU A 223 -4.72 4.66 -13.74
C GLU A 223 -6.06 4.26 -13.12
N ARG A 224 -6.81 3.37 -13.77
CA ARG A 224 -8.04 2.79 -13.20
C ARG A 224 -7.81 1.97 -11.93
N TRP A 225 -6.57 1.51 -11.68
CA TRP A 225 -6.20 0.77 -10.48
C TRP A 225 -5.84 1.65 -9.27
N ASP A 226 -5.77 2.96 -9.47
CA ASP A 226 -5.55 3.92 -8.39
C ASP A 226 -6.19 5.27 -8.78
N ALA A 227 -7.50 5.21 -9.04
CA ALA A 227 -8.26 6.41 -9.39
C ALA A 227 -8.42 7.29 -8.16
N MET A 228 -7.75 8.43 -8.17
CA MET A 228 -7.70 9.40 -7.08
C MET A 228 -8.61 10.59 -7.39
N PRO A 229 -9.91 10.55 -7.03
CA PRO A 229 -10.81 11.67 -7.26
C PRO A 229 -10.43 12.84 -6.35
N ASN A 230 -10.35 14.03 -6.94
CA ASN A 230 -10.12 15.26 -6.21
C ASN A 230 -10.92 16.41 -6.83
N ALA A 231 -10.85 17.60 -6.23
CA ALA A 231 -11.59 18.77 -6.71
C ALA A 231 -11.24 19.20 -8.15
N ARG A 232 -10.10 18.74 -8.68
CA ARG A 232 -9.61 19.08 -10.03
C ARG A 232 -9.84 17.98 -11.06
N LYS A 233 -9.92 16.72 -10.61
CA LYS A 233 -10.16 15.54 -11.47
C LYS A 233 -11.44 14.84 -11.04
N PRO A 234 -12.44 14.71 -11.92
CA PRO A 234 -13.62 13.89 -11.64
C PRO A 234 -13.19 12.41 -11.48
N PRO A 235 -14.01 11.58 -10.82
CA PRO A 235 -13.82 10.14 -10.81
C PRO A 235 -13.78 9.60 -12.25
N LEU A 236 -12.95 8.56 -12.49
CA LEU A 236 -12.99 7.81 -13.74
C LEU A 236 -14.25 6.95 -13.73
N ASP A 237 -15.05 6.98 -14.82
CA ASP A 237 -16.31 6.25 -14.92
C ASP A 237 -16.11 4.72 -14.83
N ASP A 238 -14.96 4.22 -15.27
CA ASP A 238 -14.57 2.81 -15.28
C ASP A 238 -13.45 2.47 -14.29
N ALA A 239 -13.31 3.25 -13.21
CA ALA A 239 -12.34 3.01 -12.16
C ALA A 239 -12.49 1.60 -11.59
N LYS A 240 -11.40 0.83 -11.59
CA LYS A 240 -11.31 -0.51 -10.99
C LYS A 240 -11.10 -0.44 -9.48
N LEU A 241 -10.35 0.55 -9.04
CA LEU A 241 -10.14 0.90 -7.64
C LEU A 241 -10.17 2.42 -7.50
N ILE A 242 -11.02 2.90 -6.59
CA ILE A 242 -11.09 4.32 -6.21
C ILE A 242 -10.32 4.49 -4.91
N HIS A 243 -9.36 5.40 -4.89
CA HIS A 243 -8.55 5.71 -3.72
C HIS A 243 -8.84 7.13 -3.24
N TYR A 244 -9.45 7.25 -2.07
CA TYR A 244 -9.79 8.53 -1.44
C TYR A 244 -8.58 9.07 -0.66
N ASN A 245 -7.46 9.21 -1.34
CA ASN A 245 -6.26 9.77 -0.76
C ASN A 245 -6.45 11.24 -0.34
N LEU A 246 -5.59 11.77 0.54
CA LEU A 246 -5.60 13.16 1.01
C LEU A 246 -6.90 13.56 1.75
N PHE A 247 -7.38 14.79 1.48
CA PHE A 247 -8.38 15.48 2.32
C PHE A 247 -9.83 15.32 1.86
N SER A 248 -10.05 15.04 0.58
CA SER A 248 -11.40 14.97 -0.01
C SER A 248 -11.96 13.55 0.11
N LYS A 249 -12.33 13.17 1.34
CA LYS A 249 -12.92 11.86 1.62
C LYS A 249 -14.45 11.95 1.62
N PRO A 250 -15.17 10.90 1.20
CA PRO A 250 -16.64 10.92 1.10
C PRO A 250 -17.36 10.74 2.46
N TRP A 251 -16.62 10.65 3.53
CA TRP A 251 -17.13 10.50 4.90
C TRP A 251 -16.68 11.62 5.82
#